data_f3e69bd0328a2a26683c0e07eec33d4e
#
_entry.id   f3e69bd0328a2a26683c0e07eec33d4e
#
_cell.length_a   1.000
_cell.length_b   1.000
_cell.length_c   1.000
_cell.angle_alpha   90.00
_cell.angle_beta   90.00
_cell.angle_gamma   90.00
#
_symmetry.space_group_name_H-M   'P 1'
#
loop_
_entity.id
_entity.type
_entity.pdbx_description
1 polymer ?
#
loop_
_entity_poly.entity_id
_entity_poly.type
_entity_poly.pdbx_seq_one_letter_code
_entity_poly.pdbx_strand_id
1 'polypeptide(L)'
;MGVLKTLYKQTFIYGLATVVPRMLSFLLVRLHTDKSVLQNVSDYGDVSLIFAYFVLFNVVLAYGMETAFFRFFNKEPNKESVLSTASISLLLTSFVFLVLGLVFQHQIAALTHIHVNYIVLVIWTLFLDALVIIPFAYLRVQGKPVRYTLVKLTNVIVNLGLNVFLLVYLKSLASSAKLWDAIYVANFEVSYIFIANLVASGITLLFLLRFYFTINYKIDSFLWKKMLRYALPVLVAGVAFSVNETFDRVLLERLLPEEIAKTSIGMYSACYKLALFMMLFATAYRLGIEPFFFSHSKTKGAEKNYAQVLELFVVFGAVILLTVVVFIDFLKVLLIPNKAYWEAMAVVPILLLAYLFLGIYHNLSVWYKVTDRT
;
A
#
# COMPACT_ATOMS: atom_id res chain seq x y z
N MET A 1 26.56 -16.63 16.48
CA MET A 1 25.40 -17.35 15.88
C MET A 1 24.03 -16.81 16.33
N GLY A 2 23.84 -16.33 17.57
CA GLY A 2 22.53 -15.85 18.07
C GLY A 2 21.99 -14.60 17.38
N VAL A 3 22.80 -13.59 17.12
CA VAL A 3 22.39 -12.29 16.53
C VAL A 3 21.91 -12.47 15.09
N LEU A 4 22.65 -13.22 14.26
CA LEU A 4 22.24 -13.53 12.89
C LEU A 4 20.93 -14.30 12.83
N LYS A 5 20.76 -15.33 13.69
CA LYS A 5 19.50 -16.09 13.76
C LYS A 5 18.31 -15.22 14.15
N THR A 6 18.49 -14.29 15.07
CA THR A 6 17.47 -13.33 15.49
C THR A 6 17.14 -12.37 14.35
N LEU A 7 18.15 -11.85 13.63
CA LEU A 7 17.98 -10.97 12.48
C LEU A 7 17.19 -11.66 11.36
N TYR A 8 17.59 -12.89 10.98
CA TYR A 8 16.86 -13.69 9.97
C TYR A 8 15.41 -13.92 10.36
N LYS A 9 15.15 -14.29 11.63
CA LYS A 9 13.79 -14.48 12.13
C LYS A 9 12.96 -13.20 12.05
N GLN A 10 13.52 -12.06 12.45
CA GLN A 10 12.82 -10.77 12.36
C GLN A 10 12.56 -10.37 10.93
N THR A 11 13.55 -10.46 10.03
CA THR A 11 13.42 -10.16 8.60
C THR A 11 12.34 -11.02 7.95
N PHE A 12 12.32 -12.32 8.26
CA PHE A 12 11.29 -13.23 7.77
C PHE A 12 9.89 -12.85 8.24
N ILE A 13 9.71 -12.50 9.53
CA ILE A 13 8.41 -12.09 10.08
C ILE A 13 7.94 -10.78 9.46
N TYR A 14 8.82 -9.77 9.28
CA TYR A 14 8.46 -8.53 8.58
C TYR A 14 8.18 -8.75 7.09
N GLY A 15 8.92 -9.66 6.46
CA GLY A 15 8.67 -10.08 5.08
C GLY A 15 7.28 -10.69 4.92
N LEU A 16 6.89 -11.61 5.81
CA LEU A 16 5.53 -12.16 5.84
C LEU A 16 4.48 -11.07 6.04
N ALA A 17 4.72 -10.11 6.95
CA ALA A 17 3.81 -8.98 7.18
C ALA A 17 3.63 -8.08 5.94
N THR A 18 4.51 -8.17 4.94
CA THR A 18 4.43 -7.40 3.70
C THR A 18 3.84 -8.23 2.56
N VAL A 19 4.26 -9.49 2.43
CA VAL A 19 3.87 -10.36 1.30
C VAL A 19 2.46 -10.92 1.48
N VAL A 20 2.13 -11.43 2.69
CA VAL A 20 0.82 -12.06 2.94
C VAL A 20 -0.35 -11.10 2.70
N PRO A 21 -0.35 -9.83 3.17
CA PRO A 21 -1.40 -8.87 2.84
C PRO A 21 -1.58 -8.67 1.33
N ARG A 22 -0.48 -8.59 0.59
CA ARG A 22 -0.53 -8.44 -0.88
C ARG A 22 -1.13 -9.67 -1.56
N MET A 23 -0.78 -10.88 -1.10
CA MET A 23 -1.39 -12.11 -1.62
C MET A 23 -2.89 -12.17 -1.30
N LEU A 24 -3.30 -11.81 -0.10
CA LEU A 24 -4.72 -11.77 0.27
C LEU A 24 -5.50 -10.73 -0.54
N SER A 25 -4.85 -9.64 -0.96
CA SER A 25 -5.49 -8.64 -1.83
C SER A 25 -5.91 -9.19 -3.20
N PHE A 26 -5.29 -10.28 -3.71
CA PHE A 26 -5.76 -10.95 -4.92
C PHE A 26 -7.15 -11.57 -4.77
N LEU A 27 -7.51 -12.01 -3.56
CA LEU A 27 -8.86 -12.50 -3.28
C LEU A 27 -9.89 -11.39 -3.42
N LEU A 28 -9.54 -10.15 -3.01
CA LEU A 28 -10.39 -8.98 -3.22
C LEU A 28 -10.56 -8.65 -4.71
N VAL A 29 -9.51 -8.82 -5.53
CA VAL A 29 -9.64 -8.61 -6.99
C VAL A 29 -10.70 -9.52 -7.57
N ARG A 30 -10.61 -10.83 -7.27
CA ARG A 30 -11.61 -11.80 -7.72
C ARG A 30 -13.01 -11.42 -7.28
N LEU A 31 -13.17 -10.99 -6.02
CA LEU A 31 -14.45 -10.57 -5.47
C LEU A 31 -14.98 -9.31 -6.17
N HIS A 32 -14.15 -8.29 -6.32
CA HIS A 32 -14.58 -7.01 -6.89
C HIS A 32 -14.76 -7.05 -8.42
N THR A 33 -14.17 -8.02 -9.12
CA THR A 33 -14.38 -8.19 -10.56
C THR A 33 -15.48 -9.20 -10.90
N ASP A 34 -16.15 -9.77 -9.90
CA ASP A 34 -17.31 -10.62 -10.11
C ASP A 34 -18.54 -9.78 -10.44
N LYS A 35 -19.25 -10.11 -11.52
CA LYS A 35 -20.44 -9.41 -11.98
C LYS A 35 -21.60 -9.47 -10.97
N SER A 36 -21.62 -10.48 -10.10
CA SER A 36 -22.63 -10.59 -9.03
C SER A 36 -22.40 -9.60 -7.88
N VAL A 37 -21.18 -9.04 -7.78
CA VAL A 37 -20.74 -8.12 -6.74
C VAL A 37 -20.73 -6.68 -7.25
N LEU A 38 -19.89 -6.36 -8.25
CA LEU A 38 -19.92 -5.08 -8.93
C LEU A 38 -20.52 -5.28 -10.32
N GLN A 39 -21.68 -4.69 -10.56
CA GLN A 39 -22.44 -4.90 -11.79
C GLN A 39 -21.76 -4.25 -13.00
N ASN A 40 -21.16 -3.07 -12.79
CA ASN A 40 -20.51 -2.29 -13.84
C ASN A 40 -19.00 -2.32 -13.69
N VAL A 41 -18.29 -2.38 -14.82
CA VAL A 41 -16.82 -2.27 -14.85
C VAL A 41 -16.35 -0.90 -14.37
N SER A 42 -17.14 0.15 -14.60
CA SER A 42 -16.89 1.51 -14.12
C SER A 42 -16.83 1.61 -12.59
N ASP A 43 -17.61 0.80 -11.86
CA ASP A 43 -17.59 0.80 -10.39
C ASP A 43 -16.22 0.37 -9.85
N TYR A 44 -15.61 -0.64 -10.49
CA TYR A 44 -14.24 -1.03 -10.17
C TYR A 44 -13.21 0.00 -10.64
N GLY A 45 -13.54 0.76 -11.67
CA GLY A 45 -12.78 1.93 -12.11
C GLY A 45 -12.74 3.01 -11.03
N ASP A 46 -13.89 3.38 -10.46
CA ASP A 46 -13.99 4.30 -9.34
C ASP A 46 -13.17 3.81 -8.13
N VAL A 47 -13.33 2.55 -7.74
CA VAL A 47 -12.55 1.94 -6.66
C VAL A 47 -11.05 2.08 -6.91
N SER A 48 -10.60 1.76 -8.13
CA SER A 48 -9.19 1.79 -8.49
C SER A 48 -8.59 3.19 -8.56
N LEU A 49 -9.36 4.15 -9.08
CA LEU A 49 -8.97 5.56 -9.12
C LEU A 49 -8.85 6.15 -7.71
N ILE A 50 -9.82 5.87 -6.86
CA ILE A 50 -9.81 6.31 -5.46
C ILE A 50 -8.61 5.73 -4.73
N PHE A 51 -8.29 4.44 -4.91
CA PHE A 51 -7.08 3.85 -4.31
C PHE A 51 -5.79 4.45 -4.85
N ALA A 52 -5.74 4.92 -6.11
CA ALA A 52 -4.60 5.64 -6.63
C ALA A 52 -4.36 6.96 -5.87
N TYR A 53 -5.40 7.76 -5.66
CA TYR A 53 -5.33 8.95 -4.82
C TYR A 53 -5.00 8.61 -3.36
N PHE A 54 -5.58 7.53 -2.82
CA PHE A 54 -5.33 7.08 -1.46
C PHE A 54 -3.86 6.78 -1.19
N VAL A 55 -3.18 6.09 -2.11
CA VAL A 55 -1.73 5.81 -2.02
C VAL A 55 -0.92 7.10 -2.01
N LEU A 56 -1.24 8.04 -2.91
CA LEU A 56 -0.55 9.33 -3.00
C LEU A 56 -0.71 10.14 -1.69
N PHE A 57 -1.94 10.28 -1.21
CA PHE A 57 -2.22 11.05 0.01
C PHE A 57 -1.68 10.39 1.28
N ASN A 58 -1.60 9.07 1.36
CA ASN A 58 -0.90 8.38 2.45
C ASN A 58 0.57 8.78 2.55
N VAL A 59 1.25 8.90 1.42
CA VAL A 59 2.65 9.37 1.38
C VAL A 59 2.75 10.84 1.79
N VAL A 60 1.82 11.69 1.32
CA VAL A 60 1.77 13.11 1.70
C VAL A 60 1.52 13.26 3.19
N LEU A 61 0.60 12.50 3.77
CA LEU A 61 0.29 12.55 5.21
C LEU A 61 1.41 12.00 6.10
N ALA A 62 2.13 10.97 5.62
CA ALA A 62 3.31 10.47 6.30
C ALA A 62 4.49 11.47 6.22
N TYR A 63 4.55 12.29 5.20
CA TYR A 63 5.57 13.31 4.85
C TYR A 63 7.00 12.95 5.27
N GLY A 64 7.36 11.66 5.19
CA GLY A 64 8.70 11.16 5.55
C GLY A 64 8.98 11.11 7.06
N MET A 65 7.99 11.41 7.93
CA MET A 65 8.17 11.46 9.38
C MET A 65 8.50 10.09 9.97
N GLU A 66 8.03 8.99 9.40
CA GLU A 66 8.42 7.63 9.81
C GLU A 66 9.94 7.42 9.68
N THR A 67 10.52 7.81 8.55
CA THR A 67 11.96 7.69 8.30
C THR A 67 12.77 8.64 9.21
N ALA A 68 12.27 9.86 9.41
CA ALA A 68 12.86 10.80 10.36
C ALA A 68 12.82 10.22 11.78
N PHE A 69 11.69 9.65 12.21
CA PHE A 69 11.56 9.00 13.50
C PHE A 69 12.61 7.91 13.70
N PHE A 70 12.79 6.98 12.75
CA PHE A 70 13.82 5.94 12.86
C PHE A 70 15.22 6.51 13.02
N ARG A 71 15.57 7.53 12.23
CA ARG A 71 16.88 8.15 12.30
C ARG A 71 17.13 8.82 13.65
N PHE A 72 16.22 9.69 14.07
CA PHE A 72 16.39 10.50 15.28
C PHE A 72 16.22 9.66 16.54
N PHE A 73 15.33 8.66 16.54
CA PHE A 73 15.18 7.74 17.65
C PHE A 73 16.48 6.95 17.94
N ASN A 74 17.28 6.64 16.92
CA ASN A 74 18.57 5.98 17.12
C ASN A 74 19.69 6.96 17.51
N LYS A 75 19.60 8.23 17.08
CA LYS A 75 20.66 9.23 17.23
C LYS A 75 20.54 10.07 18.52
N GLU A 76 19.33 10.53 18.84
CA GLU A 76 19.09 11.44 19.97
C GLU A 76 19.11 10.67 21.30
N PRO A 77 19.70 11.26 22.38
CA PRO A 77 19.71 10.61 23.69
C PRO A 77 18.31 10.51 24.32
N ASN A 78 17.48 11.54 24.14
CA ASN A 78 16.12 11.58 24.66
C ASN A 78 15.12 10.94 23.67
N LYS A 79 14.95 9.62 23.78
CA LYS A 79 14.03 8.83 22.93
C LYS A 79 12.57 9.25 23.10
N GLU A 80 12.19 9.65 24.30
CA GLU A 80 10.82 10.05 24.64
C GLU A 80 10.46 11.36 23.91
N SER A 81 11.37 12.33 23.87
CA SER A 81 11.17 13.58 23.14
C SER A 81 10.98 13.33 21.64
N VAL A 82 11.76 12.41 21.04
CA VAL A 82 11.61 12.01 19.62
C VAL A 82 10.24 11.39 19.38
N LEU A 83 9.84 10.47 20.26
CA LEU A 83 8.57 9.75 20.15
C LEU A 83 7.39 10.72 20.24
N SER A 84 7.38 11.56 21.24
CA SER A 84 6.33 12.56 21.49
C SER A 84 6.24 13.57 20.35
N THR A 85 7.37 14.15 19.93
CA THR A 85 7.43 15.14 18.86
C THR A 85 6.93 14.59 17.54
N ALA A 86 7.35 13.39 17.14
CA ALA A 86 6.88 12.74 15.90
C ALA A 86 5.38 12.43 15.94
N SER A 87 4.90 11.89 17.07
CA SER A 87 3.49 11.52 17.24
C SER A 87 2.56 12.74 17.23
N ILE A 88 2.91 13.79 17.97
CA ILE A 88 2.13 15.04 18.00
C ILE A 88 2.14 15.70 16.61
N SER A 89 3.29 15.71 15.93
CA SER A 89 3.40 16.28 14.59
C SER A 89 2.42 15.61 13.62
N LEU A 90 2.41 14.27 13.55
CA LEU A 90 1.47 13.53 12.69
C LEU A 90 0.01 13.69 13.13
N LEU A 91 -0.26 13.70 14.43
CA LEU A 91 -1.61 13.92 14.94
C LEU A 91 -2.17 15.28 14.51
N LEU A 92 -1.39 16.35 14.67
CA LEU A 92 -1.82 17.69 14.29
C LEU A 92 -1.97 17.86 12.79
N THR A 93 -0.98 17.41 12.00
CA THR A 93 -1.04 17.55 10.53
C THR A 93 -2.17 16.72 9.93
N SER A 94 -2.39 15.49 10.41
CA SER A 94 -3.48 14.65 9.94
C SER A 94 -4.86 15.19 10.37
N PHE A 95 -4.95 15.80 11.54
CA PHE A 95 -6.19 16.47 11.98
C PHE A 95 -6.50 17.70 11.11
N VAL A 96 -5.50 18.52 10.79
CA VAL A 96 -5.67 19.66 9.86
C VAL A 96 -6.11 19.14 8.49
N PHE A 97 -5.49 18.07 7.99
CA PHE A 97 -5.90 17.44 6.74
C PHE A 97 -7.35 16.93 6.78
N LEU A 98 -7.75 16.29 7.88
CA LEU A 98 -9.13 15.83 8.08
C LEU A 98 -10.11 17.00 7.96
N VAL A 99 -9.88 18.09 8.72
CA VAL A 99 -10.74 19.27 8.72
C VAL A 99 -10.81 19.92 7.34
N LEU A 100 -9.65 20.16 6.71
CA LEU A 100 -9.60 20.72 5.36
C LEU A 100 -10.27 19.81 4.32
N GLY A 101 -10.01 18.50 4.39
CA GLY A 101 -10.63 17.54 3.51
C GLY A 101 -12.16 17.51 3.62
N LEU A 102 -12.70 17.56 4.84
CA LEU A 102 -14.15 17.60 5.07
C LEU A 102 -14.77 18.95 4.66
N VAL A 103 -14.09 20.08 4.87
CA VAL A 103 -14.54 21.39 4.43
C VAL A 103 -14.60 21.50 2.90
N PHE A 104 -13.58 20.98 2.22
CA PHE A 104 -13.44 21.04 0.77
C PHE A 104 -13.94 19.77 0.04
N GLN A 105 -14.69 18.88 0.70
CA GLN A 105 -15.13 17.59 0.13
C GLN A 105 -15.88 17.73 -1.21
N HIS A 106 -16.74 18.73 -1.35
CA HIS A 106 -17.50 18.97 -2.60
C HIS A 106 -16.61 19.46 -3.72
N GLN A 107 -15.63 20.32 -3.42
CA GLN A 107 -14.66 20.81 -4.41
C GLN A 107 -13.73 19.68 -4.86
N ILE A 108 -13.30 18.82 -3.93
CA ILE A 108 -12.51 17.63 -4.26
C ILE A 108 -13.34 16.69 -5.15
N ALA A 109 -14.62 16.47 -4.84
CA ALA A 109 -15.52 15.65 -5.64
C ALA A 109 -15.65 16.19 -7.08
N ALA A 110 -15.87 17.48 -7.22
CA ALA A 110 -15.97 18.13 -8.54
C ALA A 110 -14.65 18.04 -9.33
N LEU A 111 -13.49 18.18 -8.65
CA LEU A 111 -12.19 18.13 -9.31
C LEU A 111 -11.79 16.71 -9.73
N THR A 112 -12.20 15.70 -8.99
CA THR A 112 -11.78 14.29 -9.19
C THR A 112 -12.85 13.45 -9.89
N HIS A 113 -14.02 14.01 -10.18
CA HIS A 113 -15.21 13.31 -10.71
C HIS A 113 -15.61 12.07 -9.89
N ILE A 114 -15.30 12.10 -8.58
CA ILE A 114 -15.58 11.04 -7.61
C ILE A 114 -16.76 11.44 -6.72
N HIS A 115 -17.65 10.50 -6.42
CA HIS A 115 -18.81 10.79 -5.56
C HIS A 115 -18.38 11.21 -4.15
N VAL A 116 -19.03 12.24 -3.59
CA VAL A 116 -18.68 12.84 -2.28
C VAL A 116 -18.63 11.82 -1.15
N ASN A 117 -19.57 10.87 -1.12
CA ASN A 117 -19.61 9.85 -0.07
C ASN A 117 -18.33 9.01 -0.01
N TYR A 118 -17.74 8.68 -1.17
CA TYR A 118 -16.49 7.94 -1.23
C TYR A 118 -15.33 8.78 -0.69
N ILE A 119 -15.31 10.07 -1.06
CA ILE A 119 -14.28 11.02 -0.59
C ILE A 119 -14.29 11.14 0.93
N VAL A 120 -15.47 11.27 1.54
CA VAL A 120 -15.61 11.34 3.00
C VAL A 120 -15.04 10.09 3.68
N LEU A 121 -15.39 8.89 3.19
CA LEU A 121 -14.88 7.63 3.72
C LEU A 121 -13.35 7.52 3.59
N VAL A 122 -12.81 7.99 2.45
CA VAL A 122 -11.37 8.00 2.20
C VAL A 122 -10.63 8.98 3.12
N ILE A 123 -11.16 10.20 3.31
CA ILE A 123 -10.59 11.20 4.21
C ILE A 123 -10.48 10.66 5.64
N TRP A 124 -11.54 10.03 6.16
CA TRP A 124 -11.52 9.39 7.47
C TRP A 124 -10.53 8.24 7.55
N THR A 125 -10.46 7.40 6.51
CA THR A 125 -9.52 6.27 6.47
C THR A 125 -8.08 6.77 6.46
N LEU A 126 -7.75 7.77 5.63
CA LEU A 126 -6.44 8.41 5.57
C LEU A 126 -6.02 9.01 6.92
N PHE A 127 -6.96 9.66 7.63
CA PHE A 127 -6.72 10.18 8.95
C PHE A 127 -6.35 9.06 9.95
N LEU A 128 -7.13 7.97 9.98
CA LEU A 128 -6.85 6.85 10.87
C LEU A 128 -5.51 6.16 10.53
N ASP A 129 -5.21 6.02 9.24
CA ASP A 129 -3.95 5.42 8.78
C ASP A 129 -2.74 6.28 9.13
N ALA A 130 -2.86 7.60 9.07
CA ALA A 130 -1.80 8.51 9.49
C ALA A 130 -1.49 8.38 11.00
N LEU A 131 -2.51 8.19 11.83
CA LEU A 131 -2.33 8.02 13.27
C LEU A 131 -1.55 6.76 13.63
N VAL A 132 -1.61 5.69 12.86
CA VAL A 132 -0.91 4.43 13.19
C VAL A 132 0.54 4.38 12.70
N ILE A 133 1.03 5.38 11.94
CA ILE A 133 2.39 5.39 11.38
C ILE A 133 3.45 5.30 12.48
N ILE A 134 3.43 6.23 13.46
CA ILE A 134 4.44 6.22 14.54
C ILE A 134 4.28 5.05 15.51
N PRO A 135 3.07 4.63 15.93
CA PRO A 135 2.89 3.39 16.68
C PRO A 135 3.51 2.16 16.00
N PHE A 136 3.33 1.99 14.69
CA PHE A 136 3.97 0.91 13.95
C PHE A 136 5.49 1.05 13.90
N ALA A 137 6.00 2.25 13.62
CA ALA A 137 7.43 2.53 13.65
C ALA A 137 8.04 2.24 15.04
N TYR A 138 7.33 2.58 16.11
CA TYR A 138 7.75 2.30 17.49
C TYR A 138 7.81 0.80 17.78
N LEU A 139 6.84 0.01 17.34
CA LEU A 139 6.91 -1.46 17.46
C LEU A 139 8.15 -2.04 16.76
N ARG A 140 8.56 -1.45 15.64
CA ARG A 140 9.75 -1.89 14.89
C ARG A 140 11.04 -1.57 15.64
N VAL A 141 11.20 -0.34 16.17
CA VAL A 141 12.41 0.02 16.95
C VAL A 141 12.49 -0.72 18.28
N GLN A 142 11.34 -1.15 18.84
CA GLN A 142 11.30 -2.00 20.03
C GLN A 142 11.62 -3.49 19.74
N GLY A 143 11.83 -3.87 18.47
CA GLY A 143 12.06 -5.26 18.11
C GLY A 143 10.87 -6.18 18.39
N LYS A 144 9.62 -5.68 18.22
CA LYS A 144 8.38 -6.42 18.42
C LYS A 144 7.72 -6.86 17.08
N PRO A 145 8.41 -7.67 16.24
CA PRO A 145 7.92 -8.01 14.91
C PRO A 145 6.61 -8.78 14.92
N VAL A 146 6.43 -9.67 15.90
CA VAL A 146 5.20 -10.48 16.00
C VAL A 146 3.98 -9.60 16.22
N ARG A 147 4.04 -8.64 17.15
CA ARG A 147 2.93 -7.72 17.41
C ARG A 147 2.64 -6.84 16.19
N TYR A 148 3.68 -6.33 15.54
CA TYR A 148 3.56 -5.58 14.29
C TYR A 148 2.82 -6.39 13.23
N THR A 149 3.26 -7.65 12.99
CA THR A 149 2.68 -8.54 11.99
C THR A 149 1.24 -8.91 12.32
N LEU A 150 0.95 -9.24 13.58
CA LEU A 150 -0.42 -9.58 14.00
C LEU A 150 -1.38 -8.43 13.74
N VAL A 151 -1.03 -7.20 14.11
CA VAL A 151 -1.90 -6.04 13.88
C VAL A 151 -2.10 -5.80 12.38
N LYS A 152 -1.05 -5.91 11.57
CA LYS A 152 -1.14 -5.79 10.09
C LYS A 152 -2.02 -6.89 9.48
N LEU A 153 -1.86 -8.13 9.89
CA LEU A 153 -2.69 -9.24 9.40
C LEU A 153 -4.14 -9.10 9.84
N THR A 154 -4.39 -8.67 11.08
CA THR A 154 -5.77 -8.40 11.54
C THR A 154 -6.45 -7.35 10.67
N ASN A 155 -5.76 -6.25 10.32
CA ASN A 155 -6.30 -5.25 9.40
C ASN A 155 -6.76 -5.88 8.07
N VAL A 156 -5.90 -6.70 7.46
CA VAL A 156 -6.22 -7.32 6.16
C VAL A 156 -7.33 -8.37 6.28
N ILE A 157 -7.33 -9.18 7.34
CA ILE A 157 -8.38 -10.19 7.58
C ILE A 157 -9.73 -9.50 7.83
N VAL A 158 -9.76 -8.44 8.63
CA VAL A 158 -10.98 -7.65 8.88
C VAL A 158 -11.48 -7.01 7.58
N ASN A 159 -10.59 -6.38 6.81
CA ASN A 159 -10.94 -5.78 5.53
C ASN A 159 -11.52 -6.82 4.56
N LEU A 160 -10.83 -7.95 4.37
CA LEU A 160 -11.30 -9.04 3.52
C LEU A 160 -12.65 -9.61 4.01
N GLY A 161 -12.74 -9.91 5.31
CA GLY A 161 -13.96 -10.47 5.91
C GLY A 161 -15.16 -9.54 5.77
N LEU A 162 -14.97 -8.23 6.00
CA LEU A 162 -16.01 -7.23 5.82
C LEU A 162 -16.39 -7.05 4.34
N ASN A 163 -15.45 -7.07 3.41
CA ASN A 163 -15.76 -7.05 1.99
C ASN A 163 -16.64 -8.24 1.60
N VAL A 164 -16.27 -9.46 2.01
CA VAL A 164 -17.07 -10.66 1.73
C VAL A 164 -18.44 -10.54 2.40
N PHE A 165 -18.50 -10.13 3.65
CA PHE A 165 -19.76 -10.00 4.38
C PHE A 165 -20.69 -8.95 3.75
N LEU A 166 -20.20 -7.74 3.53
CA LEU A 166 -21.02 -6.61 3.05
C LEU A 166 -21.43 -6.78 1.58
N LEU A 167 -20.56 -7.35 0.73
CA LEU A 167 -20.83 -7.46 -0.70
C LEU A 167 -21.56 -8.74 -1.09
N VAL A 168 -21.37 -9.85 -0.34
CA VAL A 168 -21.95 -11.15 -0.70
C VAL A 168 -23.12 -11.51 0.21
N TYR A 169 -22.92 -11.46 1.53
CA TYR A 169 -23.90 -11.97 2.49
C TYR A 169 -24.97 -10.95 2.89
N LEU A 170 -24.63 -9.66 2.99
CA LEU A 170 -25.56 -8.64 3.50
C LEU A 170 -26.84 -8.56 2.66
N LYS A 171 -26.72 -8.63 1.34
CA LYS A 171 -27.87 -8.61 0.42
C LYS A 171 -28.83 -9.77 0.64
N SER A 172 -28.32 -10.99 0.86
CA SER A 172 -29.13 -12.16 1.13
C SER A 172 -29.75 -12.14 2.53
N LEU A 173 -29.04 -11.58 3.52
CA LEU A 173 -29.54 -11.43 4.88
C LEU A 173 -30.60 -10.33 4.98
N ALA A 174 -30.51 -9.26 4.22
CA ALA A 174 -31.48 -8.18 4.16
C ALA A 174 -32.90 -8.69 3.77
N SER A 175 -32.95 -9.66 2.84
CA SER A 175 -34.24 -10.30 2.47
C SER A 175 -34.84 -11.20 3.57
N SER A 176 -34.02 -11.57 4.58
CA SER A 176 -34.42 -12.57 5.60
C SER A 176 -34.77 -11.96 6.94
N ALA A 177 -34.26 -10.77 7.30
CA ALA A 177 -34.53 -10.17 8.61
C ALA A 177 -34.47 -8.64 8.57
N LYS A 178 -35.46 -7.97 9.19
CA LYS A 178 -35.58 -6.49 9.25
C LYS A 178 -34.34 -5.75 9.76
N LEU A 179 -33.54 -6.38 10.63
CA LEU A 179 -32.31 -5.79 11.14
C LEU A 179 -31.28 -5.55 10.04
N TRP A 180 -31.10 -6.51 9.11
CA TRP A 180 -30.16 -6.42 8.02
C TRP A 180 -30.68 -5.55 6.87
N ASP A 181 -32.02 -5.51 6.69
CA ASP A 181 -32.65 -4.61 5.73
C ASP A 181 -32.42 -3.14 6.07
N ALA A 182 -32.42 -2.80 7.37
CA ALA A 182 -32.07 -1.44 7.83
C ALA A 182 -30.62 -1.01 7.56
N ILE A 183 -29.72 -1.97 7.37
CA ILE A 183 -28.27 -1.72 7.11
C ILE A 183 -27.97 -1.81 5.61
N TYR A 184 -28.75 -2.57 4.87
CA TYR A 184 -28.55 -2.77 3.43
C TYR A 184 -29.03 -1.55 2.64
N VAL A 185 -28.15 -1.01 1.80
CA VAL A 185 -28.48 0.05 0.85
C VAL A 185 -28.20 -0.46 -0.56
N ALA A 186 -29.22 -0.37 -1.43
CA ALA A 186 -29.08 -0.81 -2.82
C ALA A 186 -28.12 0.12 -3.59
N ASN A 187 -27.33 -0.44 -4.50
CA ASN A 187 -26.34 0.27 -5.32
C ASN A 187 -25.26 1.01 -4.48
N PHE A 188 -24.88 0.42 -3.34
CA PHE A 188 -23.93 1.00 -2.40
C PHE A 188 -22.62 0.19 -2.29
N GLU A 189 -22.40 -0.74 -3.23
CA GLU A 189 -21.31 -1.72 -3.22
C GLU A 189 -19.94 -1.05 -3.12
N VAL A 190 -19.69 0.01 -3.90
CA VAL A 190 -18.44 0.79 -3.85
C VAL A 190 -18.22 1.40 -2.47
N SER A 191 -19.28 1.96 -1.85
CA SER A 191 -19.19 2.49 -0.49
C SER A 191 -18.87 1.40 0.54
N TYR A 192 -19.44 0.20 0.40
CA TYR A 192 -19.13 -0.93 1.30
C TYR A 192 -17.66 -1.31 1.28
N ILE A 193 -16.99 -1.22 0.13
CA ILE A 193 -15.54 -1.43 0.01
C ILE A 193 -14.77 -0.43 0.88
N PHE A 194 -15.15 0.86 0.83
CA PHE A 194 -14.48 1.90 1.64
C PHE A 194 -14.87 1.86 3.10
N ILE A 195 -16.10 1.46 3.44
CA ILE A 195 -16.53 1.19 4.83
C ILE A 195 -15.69 0.04 5.42
N ALA A 196 -15.48 -1.04 4.69
CA ALA A 196 -14.63 -2.14 5.13
C ALA A 196 -13.19 -1.68 5.42
N ASN A 197 -12.63 -0.82 4.57
CA ASN A 197 -11.32 -0.19 4.79
C ASN A 197 -11.32 0.69 6.05
N LEU A 198 -12.31 1.57 6.19
CA LEU A 198 -12.43 2.48 7.33
C LEU A 198 -12.51 1.70 8.65
N VAL A 199 -13.35 0.66 8.71
CA VAL A 199 -13.49 -0.19 9.91
C VAL A 199 -12.18 -0.92 10.20
N ALA A 200 -11.50 -1.47 9.19
CA ALA A 200 -10.21 -2.14 9.36
C ALA A 200 -9.13 -1.19 9.90
N SER A 201 -9.06 0.04 9.40
CA SER A 201 -8.16 1.08 9.91
C SER A 201 -8.52 1.52 11.33
N GLY A 202 -9.82 1.64 11.63
CA GLY A 202 -10.30 1.92 12.98
C GLY A 202 -9.90 0.84 13.99
N ILE A 203 -10.10 -0.44 13.65
CA ILE A 203 -9.68 -1.57 14.49
C ILE A 203 -8.15 -1.58 14.66
N THR A 204 -7.40 -1.27 13.61
CA THR A 204 -5.93 -1.14 13.70
C THR A 204 -5.52 -0.08 14.71
N LEU A 205 -6.16 1.10 14.68
CA LEU A 205 -5.91 2.15 15.66
C LEU A 205 -6.28 1.70 17.08
N LEU A 206 -7.40 1.00 17.26
CA LEU A 206 -7.82 0.49 18.57
C LEU A 206 -6.75 -0.45 19.18
N PHE A 207 -6.15 -1.36 18.40
CA PHE A 207 -5.06 -2.22 18.88
C PHE A 207 -3.79 -1.45 19.26
N LEU A 208 -3.60 -0.29 18.67
CA LEU A 208 -2.45 0.59 18.91
C LEU A 208 -2.77 1.77 19.85
N LEU A 209 -4.02 1.95 20.26
CA LEU A 209 -4.49 3.10 21.02
C LEU A 209 -3.74 3.26 22.36
N ARG A 210 -3.37 2.13 23.01
CA ARG A 210 -2.56 2.15 24.24
C ARG A 210 -1.27 2.95 24.10
N PHE A 211 -0.71 3.03 22.90
CA PHE A 211 0.49 3.81 22.60
C PHE A 211 0.27 5.29 22.95
N TYR A 212 -0.86 5.86 22.57
CA TYR A 212 -1.18 7.26 22.79
C TYR A 212 -1.39 7.63 24.29
N PHE A 213 -1.74 6.66 25.11
CA PHE A 213 -1.82 6.87 26.56
C PHE A 213 -0.46 6.77 27.27
N THR A 214 0.59 6.36 26.56
CA THR A 214 1.93 6.19 27.13
C THR A 214 2.92 7.27 26.70
N ILE A 215 2.57 8.12 25.74
CA ILE A 215 3.43 9.21 25.30
C ILE A 215 3.26 10.46 26.16
N ASN A 216 4.35 11.21 26.31
CA ASN A 216 4.31 12.52 26.95
C ASN A 216 3.98 13.59 25.89
N TYR A 217 2.85 14.30 26.04
CA TYR A 217 2.37 15.28 25.05
C TYR A 217 3.16 16.60 25.11
N LYS A 218 4.49 16.50 24.96
CA LYS A 218 5.40 17.65 24.86
C LYS A 218 6.10 17.64 23.50
N ILE A 219 5.95 18.71 22.75
CA ILE A 219 6.66 18.90 21.48
C ILE A 219 7.97 19.68 21.73
N ASP A 220 9.05 19.14 21.21
CA ASP A 220 10.32 19.87 21.13
C ASP A 220 10.41 20.55 19.76
N SER A 221 10.20 21.86 19.71
CA SER A 221 10.17 22.63 18.48
C SER A 221 11.52 22.64 17.75
N PHE A 222 12.64 22.55 18.46
CA PHE A 222 13.96 22.49 17.84
C PHE A 222 14.20 21.13 17.18
N LEU A 223 13.86 20.06 17.89
CA LEU A 223 13.92 18.70 17.38
C LEU A 223 12.95 18.51 16.19
N TRP A 224 11.72 19.04 16.30
CA TRP A 224 10.73 19.01 15.24
C TRP A 224 11.25 19.62 13.95
N LYS A 225 11.86 20.82 14.01
CA LYS A 225 12.45 21.46 12.82
C LYS A 225 13.56 20.61 12.19
N LYS A 226 14.40 19.96 13.00
CA LYS A 226 15.45 19.05 12.51
C LYS A 226 14.83 17.81 11.81
N MET A 227 13.82 17.23 12.44
CA MET A 227 13.12 16.07 11.89
C MET A 227 12.42 16.44 10.58
N LEU A 228 11.73 17.57 10.53
CA LEU A 228 11.02 18.04 9.34
C LEU A 228 11.98 18.33 8.18
N ARG A 229 13.11 18.99 8.43
CA ARG A 229 14.15 19.22 7.40
C ARG A 229 14.65 17.93 6.79
N TYR A 230 14.74 16.87 7.59
CA TYR A 230 15.14 15.55 7.09
C TYR A 230 13.97 14.82 6.38
N ALA A 231 12.76 14.98 6.85
CA ALA A 231 11.57 14.32 6.33
C ALA A 231 11.14 14.85 4.95
N LEU A 232 11.28 16.17 4.69
CA LEU A 232 10.82 16.78 3.43
C LEU A 232 11.49 16.19 2.16
N PRO A 233 12.80 15.98 2.09
CA PRO A 233 13.40 15.27 0.94
C PRO A 233 12.86 13.84 0.78
N VAL A 234 12.59 13.14 1.88
CA VAL A 234 12.00 11.80 1.87
C VAL A 234 10.57 11.83 1.34
N LEU A 235 9.80 12.87 1.70
CA LEU A 235 8.48 13.11 1.13
C LEU A 235 8.54 13.26 -0.40
N VAL A 236 9.44 14.11 -0.92
CA VAL A 236 9.57 14.32 -2.37
C VAL A 236 9.88 13.01 -3.09
N ALA A 237 10.82 12.21 -2.56
CA ALA A 237 11.14 10.90 -3.12
C ALA A 237 9.94 9.93 -3.04
N GLY A 238 9.21 9.96 -1.93
CA GLY A 238 8.00 9.14 -1.73
C GLY A 238 6.87 9.51 -2.70
N VAL A 239 6.63 10.81 -2.90
CA VAL A 239 5.65 11.31 -3.88
C VAL A 239 6.04 10.90 -5.30
N ALA A 240 7.32 11.07 -5.68
CA ALA A 240 7.80 10.64 -7.00
C ALA A 240 7.57 9.12 -7.21
N PHE A 241 7.84 8.31 -6.20
CA PHE A 241 7.57 6.87 -6.26
C PHE A 241 6.07 6.57 -6.36
N SER A 242 5.22 7.24 -5.57
CA SER A 242 3.76 7.08 -5.62
C SER A 242 3.18 7.46 -6.99
N VAL A 243 3.67 8.56 -7.57
CA VAL A 243 3.28 8.99 -8.92
C VAL A 243 3.62 7.90 -9.93
N ASN A 244 4.83 7.34 -9.87
CA ASN A 244 5.22 6.25 -10.77
C ASN A 244 4.32 5.00 -10.64
N GLU A 245 3.79 4.72 -9.46
CA GLU A 245 2.97 3.51 -9.20
C GLU A 245 1.48 3.67 -9.52
N THR A 246 0.95 4.90 -9.48
CA THR A 246 -0.51 5.09 -9.49
C THR A 246 -1.01 6.14 -10.46
N PHE A 247 -0.13 6.97 -11.03
CA PHE A 247 -0.53 8.11 -11.85
C PHE A 247 -1.10 7.72 -13.21
N ASP A 248 -0.83 6.52 -13.66
CA ASP A 248 -1.43 5.92 -14.86
C ASP A 248 -2.98 5.97 -14.83
N ARG A 249 -3.61 5.69 -13.68
CA ARG A 249 -5.06 5.74 -13.53
C ARG A 249 -5.59 7.17 -13.56
N VAL A 250 -4.84 8.10 -12.97
CA VAL A 250 -5.16 9.52 -13.01
C VAL A 250 -5.03 10.07 -14.44
N LEU A 251 -4.00 9.63 -15.19
CA LEU A 251 -3.84 9.99 -16.60
C LEU A 251 -4.97 9.43 -17.46
N LEU A 252 -5.37 8.18 -17.26
CA LEU A 252 -6.50 7.59 -17.97
C LEU A 252 -7.78 8.37 -17.70
N GLU A 253 -8.03 8.79 -16.46
CA GLU A 253 -9.20 9.59 -16.11
C GLU A 253 -9.20 10.95 -16.80
N ARG A 254 -8.03 11.59 -16.94
CA ARG A 254 -7.90 12.94 -17.51
C ARG A 254 -7.82 13.00 -19.03
N LEU A 255 -7.28 11.95 -19.66
CA LEU A 255 -6.98 11.94 -21.09
C LEU A 255 -8.06 11.23 -21.92
N LEU A 256 -8.85 10.34 -21.31
CA LEU A 256 -9.94 9.66 -22.01
C LEU A 256 -11.24 10.46 -21.91
N PRO A 257 -12.15 10.31 -22.90
CA PRO A 257 -13.51 10.83 -22.78
C PRO A 257 -14.20 10.31 -21.53
N GLU A 258 -14.96 11.18 -20.86
CA GLU A 258 -15.59 10.91 -19.55
C GLU A 258 -16.46 9.62 -19.58
N GLU A 259 -17.14 9.35 -20.70
CA GLU A 259 -18.04 8.21 -20.88
C GLU A 259 -17.31 6.86 -20.79
N ILE A 260 -16.03 6.80 -21.19
CA ILE A 260 -15.25 5.55 -21.22
C ILE A 260 -14.14 5.49 -20.17
N ALA A 261 -13.76 6.63 -19.57
CA ALA A 261 -12.61 6.74 -18.70
C ALA A 261 -12.67 5.75 -17.52
N LYS A 262 -13.76 5.75 -16.75
CA LYS A 262 -13.94 4.87 -15.58
C LYS A 262 -13.96 3.40 -15.96
N THR A 263 -14.62 3.04 -17.06
CA THR A 263 -14.64 1.66 -17.58
C THR A 263 -13.24 1.22 -17.99
N SER A 264 -12.50 2.07 -18.69
CA SER A 264 -11.12 1.79 -19.11
C SER A 264 -10.18 1.64 -17.92
N ILE A 265 -10.31 2.49 -16.88
CA ILE A 265 -9.56 2.37 -15.62
C ILE A 265 -9.88 1.05 -14.92
N GLY A 266 -11.14 0.64 -14.90
CA GLY A 266 -11.58 -0.64 -14.33
C GLY A 266 -10.92 -1.82 -15.03
N MET A 267 -11.00 -1.88 -16.36
CA MET A 267 -10.38 -2.92 -17.18
C MET A 267 -8.86 -2.95 -16.99
N TYR A 268 -8.20 -1.80 -17.12
CA TYR A 268 -6.77 -1.65 -16.91
C TYR A 268 -6.34 -2.12 -15.53
N SER A 269 -7.03 -1.67 -14.48
CA SER A 269 -6.67 -1.98 -13.09
C SER A 269 -6.86 -3.45 -12.73
N ALA A 270 -7.87 -4.12 -13.29
CA ALA A 270 -8.06 -5.55 -13.12
C ALA A 270 -6.89 -6.32 -13.76
N CYS A 271 -6.55 -5.99 -15.01
CA CYS A 271 -5.44 -6.61 -15.74
C CYS A 271 -4.08 -6.31 -15.08
N TYR A 272 -3.87 -5.09 -14.58
CA TYR A 272 -2.68 -4.68 -13.83
C TYR A 272 -2.38 -5.63 -12.65
N LYS A 273 -3.41 -6.19 -12.00
CA LYS A 273 -3.22 -7.12 -10.87
C LYS A 273 -2.48 -8.40 -11.28
N LEU A 274 -2.61 -8.85 -12.53
CA LEU A 274 -1.83 -9.99 -13.02
C LEU A 274 -0.33 -9.67 -13.11
N ALA A 275 0.03 -8.44 -13.41
CA ALA A 275 1.43 -8.00 -13.44
C ALA A 275 2.07 -7.91 -12.03
N LEU A 276 1.25 -7.81 -10.97
CA LEU A 276 1.74 -7.79 -9.59
C LEU A 276 2.51 -9.06 -9.19
N PHE A 277 2.35 -10.18 -9.88
CA PHE A 277 3.19 -11.37 -9.65
C PHE A 277 4.69 -11.04 -9.80
N MET A 278 5.05 -10.26 -10.84
CA MET A 278 6.43 -9.81 -11.04
C MET A 278 6.86 -8.84 -9.94
N MET A 279 5.98 -7.91 -9.55
CA MET A 279 6.25 -6.97 -8.44
C MET A 279 6.49 -7.70 -7.12
N LEU A 280 5.70 -8.75 -6.81
CA LEU A 280 5.89 -9.58 -5.61
C LEU A 280 7.25 -10.27 -5.63
N PHE A 281 7.62 -10.85 -6.77
CA PHE A 281 8.94 -11.46 -6.96
C PHE A 281 10.05 -10.44 -6.74
N ALA A 282 10.01 -9.28 -7.42
CA ALA A 282 11.02 -8.23 -7.29
C ALA A 282 11.14 -7.71 -5.86
N THR A 283 10.00 -7.60 -5.14
CA THR A 283 9.99 -7.17 -3.73
C THR A 283 10.60 -8.23 -2.81
N ALA A 284 10.20 -9.49 -2.96
CA ALA A 284 10.73 -10.60 -2.15
C ALA A 284 12.24 -10.78 -2.37
N TYR A 285 12.66 -10.71 -3.64
CA TYR A 285 14.05 -10.76 -4.01
C TYR A 285 14.87 -9.63 -3.37
N ARG A 286 14.41 -8.36 -3.48
CA ARG A 286 15.07 -7.20 -2.89
C ARG A 286 15.25 -7.35 -1.38
N LEU A 287 14.21 -7.78 -0.66
CA LEU A 287 14.27 -7.98 0.79
C LEU A 287 15.29 -9.04 1.20
N GLY A 288 15.47 -10.08 0.38
CA GLY A 288 16.45 -11.15 0.64
C GLY A 288 17.89 -10.77 0.28
N ILE A 289 18.07 -10.02 -0.81
CA ILE A 289 19.39 -9.79 -1.40
C ILE A 289 20.06 -8.50 -0.90
N GLU A 290 19.31 -7.49 -0.48
CA GLU A 290 19.87 -6.21 -0.03
C GLU A 290 20.85 -6.38 1.14
N PRO A 291 20.60 -7.19 2.18
CA PRO A 291 21.58 -7.47 3.24
C PRO A 291 22.85 -8.16 2.73
N PHE A 292 22.72 -9.04 1.73
CA PHE A 292 23.86 -9.74 1.11
C PHE A 292 24.79 -8.74 0.43
N PHE A 293 24.28 -7.80 -0.33
CA PHE A 293 25.08 -6.79 -1.01
C PHE A 293 25.89 -5.94 -0.02
N PHE A 294 25.26 -5.45 1.04
CA PHE A 294 25.96 -4.64 2.04
C PHE A 294 27.00 -5.43 2.83
N SER A 295 26.74 -6.71 3.14
CA SER A 295 27.72 -7.53 3.88
C SER A 295 28.94 -7.92 3.05
N HIS A 296 28.80 -8.01 1.72
CA HIS A 296 29.88 -8.44 0.82
C HIS A 296 30.53 -7.27 0.04
N SER A 297 30.14 -6.03 0.34
CA SER A 297 30.63 -4.85 -0.39
C SER A 297 32.15 -4.65 -0.36
N LYS A 298 32.82 -5.12 0.69
CA LYS A 298 34.27 -4.99 0.89
C LYS A 298 35.07 -6.24 0.47
N THR A 299 34.42 -7.28 -0.04
CA THR A 299 35.11 -8.51 -0.46
C THR A 299 35.71 -8.37 -1.85
N LYS A 300 36.91 -8.96 -2.06
CA LYS A 300 37.52 -9.01 -3.41
C LYS A 300 36.57 -9.79 -4.35
N GLY A 301 36.23 -9.18 -5.50
CA GLY A 301 35.33 -9.79 -6.48
C GLY A 301 33.84 -9.59 -6.20
N ALA A 302 33.45 -8.64 -5.32
CA ALA A 302 32.06 -8.26 -5.08
C ALA A 302 31.27 -7.96 -6.35
N GLU A 303 31.91 -7.32 -7.35
CA GLU A 303 31.33 -7.01 -8.65
C GLU A 303 30.85 -8.25 -9.41
N LYS A 304 31.64 -9.33 -9.40
CA LYS A 304 31.23 -10.62 -10.00
C LYS A 304 30.00 -11.21 -9.31
N ASN A 305 29.99 -11.15 -7.98
CA ASN A 305 28.85 -11.65 -7.21
C ASN A 305 27.58 -10.84 -7.52
N TYR A 306 27.71 -9.50 -7.66
CA TYR A 306 26.59 -8.63 -8.02
C TYR A 306 26.08 -8.89 -9.43
N ALA A 307 26.98 -9.13 -10.40
CA ALA A 307 26.61 -9.51 -11.75
C ALA A 307 25.88 -10.85 -11.81
N GLN A 308 26.37 -11.88 -11.09
CA GLN A 308 25.70 -13.18 -11.01
C GLN A 308 24.33 -13.09 -10.38
N VAL A 309 24.18 -12.29 -9.33
CA VAL A 309 22.92 -12.07 -8.64
C VAL A 309 21.93 -11.36 -9.57
N LEU A 310 22.38 -10.37 -10.35
CA LEU A 310 21.55 -9.70 -11.36
C LEU A 310 21.15 -10.67 -12.49
N GLU A 311 22.07 -11.48 -12.97
CA GLU A 311 21.82 -12.50 -13.99
C GLU A 311 20.71 -13.48 -13.53
N LEU A 312 20.86 -14.03 -12.33
CA LEU A 312 19.83 -14.89 -11.74
C LEU A 312 18.47 -14.18 -11.62
N PHE A 313 18.45 -12.91 -11.19
CA PHE A 313 17.23 -12.13 -11.12
C PHE A 313 16.55 -12.01 -12.49
N VAL A 314 17.32 -11.71 -13.54
CA VAL A 314 16.79 -11.58 -14.91
C VAL A 314 16.27 -12.92 -15.43
N VAL A 315 16.99 -14.02 -15.20
CA VAL A 315 16.54 -15.37 -15.60
C VAL A 315 15.24 -15.76 -14.92
N PHE A 316 15.17 -15.64 -13.58
CA PHE A 316 13.93 -15.97 -12.85
C PHE A 316 12.79 -15.02 -13.20
N GLY A 317 13.07 -13.74 -13.38
CA GLY A 317 12.08 -12.75 -13.82
C GLY A 317 11.55 -13.06 -15.22
N ALA A 318 12.42 -13.46 -16.17
CA ALA A 318 12.01 -13.88 -17.49
C ALA A 318 11.13 -15.17 -17.45
N VAL A 319 11.48 -16.13 -16.60
CA VAL A 319 10.64 -17.33 -16.38
C VAL A 319 9.26 -16.95 -15.83
N ILE A 320 9.18 -16.04 -14.87
CA ILE A 320 7.89 -15.55 -14.31
C ILE A 320 7.10 -14.84 -15.40
N LEU A 321 7.73 -13.94 -16.18
CA LEU A 321 7.09 -13.25 -17.30
C LEU A 321 6.48 -14.25 -18.28
N LEU A 322 7.28 -15.22 -18.76
CA LEU A 322 6.84 -16.25 -19.68
C LEU A 322 5.71 -17.08 -19.08
N THR A 323 5.83 -17.48 -17.80
CA THR A 323 4.80 -18.27 -17.13
C THR A 323 3.47 -17.52 -17.07
N VAL A 324 3.48 -16.23 -16.67
CA VAL A 324 2.25 -15.44 -16.60
C VAL A 324 1.66 -15.23 -17.98
N VAL A 325 2.47 -14.96 -19.01
CA VAL A 325 1.99 -14.75 -20.39
C VAL A 325 1.44 -16.04 -21.01
N VAL A 326 2.11 -17.16 -20.83
CA VAL A 326 1.66 -18.46 -21.35
C VAL A 326 0.37 -18.92 -20.67
N PHE A 327 0.28 -18.74 -19.36
CA PHE A 327 -0.89 -19.12 -18.57
C PHE A 327 -1.92 -17.99 -18.39
N ILE A 328 -1.84 -16.91 -19.17
CA ILE A 328 -2.71 -15.73 -19.00
C ILE A 328 -4.19 -16.09 -19.13
N ASP A 329 -4.54 -17.00 -20.02
CA ASP A 329 -5.92 -17.45 -20.22
C ASP A 329 -6.48 -18.22 -19.01
N PHE A 330 -5.65 -18.98 -18.33
CA PHE A 330 -6.01 -19.63 -17.07
C PHE A 330 -6.10 -18.61 -15.92
N LEU A 331 -5.10 -17.72 -15.78
CA LEU A 331 -5.02 -16.74 -14.72
C LEU A 331 -6.17 -15.71 -14.77
N LYS A 332 -6.57 -15.27 -15.99
CA LYS A 332 -7.69 -14.33 -16.12
C LYS A 332 -9.01 -14.95 -15.68
N VAL A 333 -9.27 -16.23 -15.99
CA VAL A 333 -10.48 -16.94 -15.54
C VAL A 333 -10.47 -17.12 -14.02
N LEU A 334 -9.30 -17.43 -13.44
CA LEU A 334 -9.17 -17.65 -12.01
C LEU A 334 -9.35 -16.36 -11.20
N LEU A 335 -8.75 -15.23 -11.64
CA LEU A 335 -8.64 -14.01 -10.88
C LEU A 335 -9.62 -12.91 -11.31
N ILE A 336 -10.11 -12.94 -12.56
CA ILE A 336 -10.96 -11.92 -13.15
C ILE A 336 -12.15 -12.62 -13.84
N PRO A 337 -13.16 -13.05 -13.06
CA PRO A 337 -14.24 -13.91 -13.59
C PRO A 337 -15.11 -13.20 -14.63
N ASN A 338 -15.28 -11.89 -14.58
CA ASN A 338 -16.08 -11.15 -15.55
C ASN A 338 -15.25 -10.84 -16.82
N LYS A 339 -15.70 -11.38 -17.95
CA LYS A 339 -15.04 -11.25 -19.27
C LYS A 339 -14.94 -9.80 -19.77
N ALA A 340 -15.82 -8.90 -19.31
CA ALA A 340 -15.78 -7.49 -19.71
C ALA A 340 -14.45 -6.77 -19.36
N TYR A 341 -13.71 -7.27 -18.37
CA TYR A 341 -12.38 -6.74 -18.04
C TYR A 341 -11.26 -7.22 -18.97
N TRP A 342 -11.49 -8.25 -19.80
CA TRP A 342 -10.42 -8.91 -20.55
C TRP A 342 -9.94 -8.11 -21.77
N GLU A 343 -10.65 -7.07 -22.18
CA GLU A 343 -10.25 -6.21 -23.30
C GLU A 343 -8.88 -5.56 -23.09
N ALA A 344 -8.50 -5.28 -21.83
CA ALA A 344 -7.21 -4.69 -21.50
C ALA A 344 -6.08 -5.72 -21.26
N MET A 345 -6.27 -7.02 -21.57
CA MET A 345 -5.23 -8.04 -21.31
C MET A 345 -3.90 -7.79 -22.03
N ALA A 346 -3.92 -7.10 -23.16
CA ALA A 346 -2.71 -6.74 -23.90
C ALA A 346 -1.71 -5.89 -23.10
N VAL A 347 -2.16 -5.21 -22.02
CA VAL A 347 -1.26 -4.43 -21.17
C VAL A 347 -0.43 -5.30 -20.21
N VAL A 348 -0.86 -6.54 -19.93
CA VAL A 348 -0.23 -7.40 -18.91
C VAL A 348 1.24 -7.71 -19.24
N PRO A 349 1.60 -8.18 -20.46
CA PRO A 349 3.00 -8.42 -20.81
C PRO A 349 3.88 -7.15 -20.68
N ILE A 350 3.33 -5.99 -21.05
CA ILE A 350 4.03 -4.70 -20.97
C ILE A 350 4.32 -4.33 -19.50
N LEU A 351 3.33 -4.48 -18.64
CA LEU A 351 3.48 -4.22 -17.21
C LEU A 351 4.43 -5.21 -16.52
N LEU A 352 4.39 -6.49 -16.89
CA LEU A 352 5.34 -7.50 -16.41
C LEU A 352 6.78 -7.10 -16.77
N LEU A 353 6.99 -6.68 -18.02
CA LEU A 353 8.30 -6.21 -18.49
C LEU A 353 8.74 -4.94 -17.75
N ALA A 354 7.83 -3.99 -17.51
CA ALA A 354 8.11 -2.79 -16.75
C ALA A 354 8.56 -3.11 -15.31
N TYR A 355 7.89 -4.05 -14.62
CA TYR A 355 8.29 -4.50 -13.29
C TYR A 355 9.61 -5.29 -13.29
N LEU A 356 9.90 -6.04 -14.35
CA LEU A 356 11.20 -6.69 -14.52
C LEU A 356 12.32 -5.64 -14.63
N PHE A 357 12.13 -4.61 -15.46
CA PHE A 357 13.10 -3.50 -15.55
C PHE A 357 13.23 -2.71 -14.25
N LEU A 358 12.15 -2.49 -13.54
CA LEU A 358 12.19 -1.86 -12.22
C LEU A 358 13.05 -2.69 -11.23
N GLY A 359 12.91 -4.01 -11.26
CA GLY A 359 13.75 -4.90 -10.47
C GLY A 359 15.23 -4.86 -10.86
N ILE A 360 15.55 -4.81 -12.16
CA ILE A 360 16.91 -4.59 -12.67
C ILE A 360 17.46 -3.26 -12.18
N TYR A 361 16.69 -2.17 -12.29
CA TYR A 361 17.05 -0.85 -11.76
C TYR A 361 17.37 -0.91 -10.27
N HIS A 362 16.57 -1.58 -9.46
CA HIS A 362 16.85 -1.74 -8.03
C HIS A 362 18.16 -2.48 -7.75
N ASN A 363 18.48 -3.53 -8.51
CA ASN A 363 19.74 -4.23 -8.41
C ASN A 363 20.93 -3.32 -8.73
N LEU A 364 20.86 -2.61 -9.85
CA LEU A 364 21.91 -1.67 -10.27
C LEU A 364 22.07 -0.50 -9.28
N SER A 365 20.97 -0.02 -8.70
CA SER A 365 21.00 1.08 -7.72
C SER A 365 21.75 0.74 -6.44
N VAL A 366 21.89 -0.54 -6.08
CA VAL A 366 22.68 -0.96 -4.92
C VAL A 366 24.15 -0.67 -5.10
N TRP A 367 24.68 -0.82 -6.33
CA TRP A 367 26.06 -0.48 -6.64
C TRP A 367 26.39 0.98 -6.30
N TYR A 368 25.52 1.90 -6.71
CA TYR A 368 25.71 3.34 -6.40
C TYR A 368 25.66 3.62 -4.90
N LYS A 369 24.78 2.92 -4.17
CA LYS A 369 24.66 3.05 -2.70
C LYS A 369 25.91 2.53 -1.98
N VAL A 370 26.50 1.44 -2.46
CA VAL A 370 27.67 0.79 -1.85
C VAL A 370 28.95 1.57 -2.16
N THR A 371 29.00 2.27 -3.30
CA THR A 371 30.17 3.07 -3.73
C THR A 371 30.07 4.55 -3.35
N ASP A 372 29.04 4.95 -2.55
CA ASP A 372 28.77 6.36 -2.16
C ASP A 372 28.66 7.33 -3.37
N ARG A 373 28.15 6.83 -4.49
CA ARG A 373 27.93 7.59 -5.73
C ARG A 373 26.43 7.82 -6.01
N THR A 374 25.66 8.06 -4.96
CA THR A 374 24.21 8.29 -5.03
C THR A 374 23.85 9.68 -5.51
#